data_5abf3b87b2213a18a3370a7c9a759ec5
#
_entry.id   5abf3b87b2213a18a3370a7c9a759ec5
#
_cell.length_a   1.000
_cell.length_b   1.000
_cell.length_c   1.000
_cell.angle_alpha   90.00
_cell.angle_beta   90.00
_cell.angle_gamma   90.00
#
_symmetry.space_group_name_H-M   'P 1'
#
loop_
_entity.id
_entity.type
_entity.pdbx_description
1 polymer ?
#
loop_
_entity_poly.entity_id
_entity_poly.type
_entity_poly.pdbx_seq_one_letter_code
_entity_poly.pdbx_strand_id
1 'polypeptide(L)'
;MLDLWIRGGTIIDGTGAPRFEADLGIRDGKIAQVGASDEAAKREIDASGLLVTPGWVDVHTHYDGQVTWDPYLTPSIWHGVTTVVMGNCGVGSVSYTHLTLPTICSV
;
A
#
# COMPACT_ATOMS: atom_id res chain seq x y z
N MET A 1 17.23 12.68 12.21
CA MET A 1 17.59 11.40 11.54
C MET A 1 16.36 10.73 11.01
N LEU A 2 16.39 10.31 9.77
CA LEU A 2 15.31 9.57 9.12
C LEU A 2 15.32 8.10 9.56
N ASP A 3 14.17 7.44 9.45
CA ASP A 3 14.10 6.00 9.67
C ASP A 3 14.56 5.24 8.44
N LEU A 4 14.25 5.77 7.26
CA LEU A 4 14.56 5.13 5.98
C LEU A 4 14.82 6.18 4.89
N TRP A 5 15.87 5.97 4.09
CA TRP A 5 16.03 6.55 2.77
C TRP A 5 15.73 5.53 1.68
N ILE A 6 14.98 5.96 0.68
CA ILE A 6 14.83 5.25 -0.61
C ILE A 6 15.53 6.13 -1.65
N ARG A 7 16.67 5.66 -2.16
CA ARG A 7 17.57 6.45 -2.99
C ARG A 7 17.45 6.09 -4.47
N GLY A 8 17.49 7.12 -5.30
CA GLY A 8 17.68 6.98 -6.76
C GLY A 8 16.50 6.36 -7.49
N GLY A 9 15.32 6.31 -6.90
CA GLY A 9 14.15 5.72 -7.53
C GLY A 9 13.44 6.66 -8.50
N THR A 10 12.70 6.07 -9.44
CA THR A 10 11.76 6.80 -10.28
C THR A 10 10.40 6.81 -9.60
N ILE A 11 9.94 7.96 -9.20
CA ILE A 11 8.72 8.12 -8.41
C ILE A 11 7.51 8.30 -9.32
N ILE A 12 6.47 7.52 -9.04
CA ILE A 12 5.12 7.71 -9.57
C ILE A 12 4.22 7.90 -8.35
N ASP A 13 3.73 9.12 -8.13
CA ASP A 13 3.07 9.49 -6.88
C ASP A 13 1.56 9.22 -6.84
N GLY A 14 1.00 8.70 -7.92
CA GLY A 14 -0.44 8.40 -8.00
C GLY A 14 -1.34 9.59 -8.29
N THR A 15 -0.80 10.79 -8.51
CA THR A 15 -1.59 12.00 -8.79
C THR A 15 -1.94 12.18 -10.25
N GLY A 16 -1.38 11.36 -11.14
CA GLY A 16 -1.45 11.54 -12.59
C GLY A 16 -0.37 12.47 -13.16
N ALA A 17 0.48 13.03 -12.30
CA ALA A 17 1.63 13.81 -12.72
C ALA A 17 2.70 12.94 -13.39
N PRO A 18 3.56 13.50 -14.27
CA PRO A 18 4.67 12.76 -14.85
C PRO A 18 5.60 12.18 -13.77
N ARG A 19 6.16 11.01 -14.06
CA ARG A 19 7.19 10.41 -13.20
C ARG A 19 8.42 11.32 -13.09
N PHE A 20 9.09 11.22 -11.96
CA PHE A 20 10.31 11.99 -11.71
C PHE A 20 11.30 11.18 -10.87
N GLU A 21 12.56 11.50 -10.95
CA GLU A 21 13.60 10.87 -10.14
C GLU A 21 13.85 11.70 -8.88
N ALA A 22 13.78 11.05 -7.74
CA ALA A 22 14.09 11.67 -6.46
C ALA A 22 14.36 10.63 -5.38
N ASP A 23 14.98 11.08 -4.29
CA ASP A 23 15.08 10.33 -3.06
C ASP A 23 13.86 10.57 -2.17
N LEU A 24 13.46 9.57 -1.41
CA LEU A 24 12.40 9.68 -0.42
C LEU A 24 12.93 9.41 0.97
N GLY A 25 12.77 10.39 1.86
CA GLY A 25 13.08 10.24 3.28
C GLY A 25 11.82 9.98 4.09
N ILE A 26 11.86 8.94 4.92
CA ILE A 26 10.74 8.50 5.75
C ILE A 26 11.10 8.66 7.22
N ARG A 27 10.19 9.24 7.99
CA ARG A 27 10.28 9.41 9.45
C ARG A 27 8.90 9.17 10.06
N ASP A 28 8.86 8.36 11.11
CA ASP A 28 7.62 8.04 11.85
C ASP A 28 6.49 7.53 10.93
N GLY A 29 6.84 6.68 9.95
CA GLY A 29 5.89 6.10 9.00
C GLY A 29 5.32 7.08 7.96
N LYS A 30 5.89 8.28 7.84
CA LYS A 30 5.45 9.31 6.90
C LYS A 30 6.59 9.75 5.99
N ILE A 31 6.23 10.18 4.78
CA ILE A 31 7.18 10.84 3.89
C ILE A 31 7.52 12.20 4.52
N ALA A 32 8.75 12.33 4.98
CA ALA A 32 9.26 13.56 5.60
C ALA A 32 9.98 14.44 4.60
N GLN A 33 10.52 13.84 3.53
CA GLN A 33 11.32 14.55 2.54
C GLN A 33 11.23 13.90 1.16
N VAL A 34 11.20 14.73 0.14
CA VAL A 34 11.32 14.35 -1.27
C VAL A 34 12.46 15.16 -1.87
N GLY A 35 13.43 14.50 -2.46
CA GLY A 35 14.62 15.11 -3.02
C GLY A 35 15.88 14.80 -2.23
N ALA A 36 17.03 15.22 -2.76
CA ALA A 36 18.31 14.96 -2.16
C ALA A 36 18.50 15.71 -0.83
N SER A 37 19.13 15.04 0.11
CA SER A 37 19.53 15.62 1.39
C SER A 37 20.68 14.82 1.99
N ASP A 38 21.47 15.49 2.81
CA ASP A 38 22.56 14.89 3.57
C ASP A 38 22.11 14.34 4.93
N GLU A 39 20.81 14.37 5.23
CA GLU A 39 20.31 13.85 6.49
C GLU A 39 20.57 12.34 6.59
N ALA A 40 21.11 11.91 7.71
CA ALA A 40 21.36 10.50 7.97
C ALA A 40 20.04 9.72 8.18
N ALA A 41 20.02 8.47 7.78
CA ALA A 41 18.94 7.55 8.04
C ALA A 41 19.44 6.28 8.73
N LYS A 42 18.55 5.62 9.45
CA LYS A 42 18.84 4.32 10.09
C LYS A 42 19.01 3.19 9.05
N ARG A 43 18.31 3.31 7.93
CA ARG A 43 18.37 2.34 6.82
C ARG A 43 18.31 3.09 5.50
N GLU A 44 18.93 2.49 4.49
CA GLU A 44 18.84 2.96 3.11
C GLU A 44 18.45 1.82 2.17
N ILE A 45 17.64 2.11 1.18
CA ILE A 45 17.31 1.22 0.07
C ILE A 45 17.76 1.90 -1.21
N ASP A 46 18.61 1.21 -1.96
CA ASP A 46 18.96 1.60 -3.31
C ASP A 46 17.81 1.20 -4.26
N ALA A 47 17.11 2.20 -4.77
CA ALA A 47 16.03 2.03 -5.72
C ALA A 47 16.43 2.41 -7.15
N SER A 48 17.72 2.48 -7.44
CA SER A 48 18.23 2.79 -8.78
C SER A 48 17.65 1.82 -9.81
N GLY A 49 17.04 2.34 -10.86
CA GLY A 49 16.38 1.55 -11.89
C GLY A 49 15.02 0.95 -11.50
N LEU A 50 14.54 1.25 -10.29
CA LEU A 50 13.24 0.78 -9.81
C LEU A 50 12.19 1.90 -9.81
N LEU A 51 10.93 1.51 -9.88
CA LEU A 51 9.82 2.41 -9.65
C LEU A 51 9.50 2.46 -8.16
N VAL A 52 9.25 3.66 -7.67
CA VAL A 52 8.77 3.91 -6.31
C VAL A 52 7.36 4.44 -6.40
N THR A 53 6.41 3.69 -5.88
CA THR A 53 4.99 4.00 -5.98
C THR A 53 4.33 3.93 -4.60
N PRO A 54 3.17 4.57 -4.41
CA PRO A 54 2.31 4.25 -3.28
C PRO A 54 1.94 2.76 -3.28
N GLY A 55 1.55 2.24 -2.12
CA GLY A 55 1.01 0.89 -2.04
C GLY A 55 -0.24 0.74 -2.92
N TRP A 56 -0.37 -0.44 -3.52
CA TRP A 56 -1.48 -0.72 -4.42
C TRP A 56 -2.78 -0.94 -3.67
N VAL A 57 -3.89 -0.55 -4.28
CA VAL A 57 -5.24 -0.84 -3.80
C VAL A 57 -5.82 -1.96 -4.67
N ASP A 58 -6.10 -3.10 -4.05
CA ASP A 58 -6.80 -4.21 -4.72
C ASP A 58 -8.30 -4.06 -4.48
N VAL A 59 -9.01 -3.66 -5.53
CA VAL A 59 -10.44 -3.33 -5.45
C VAL A 59 -11.36 -4.54 -5.56
N HIS A 60 -10.83 -5.73 -5.82
CA HIS A 60 -11.60 -6.94 -5.96
C HIS A 60 -10.89 -8.12 -5.29
N THR A 61 -11.29 -8.40 -4.07
CA THR A 61 -10.72 -9.50 -3.28
C THR A 61 -11.80 -10.38 -2.68
N HIS A 62 -11.39 -11.56 -2.21
CA HIS A 62 -12.23 -12.53 -1.52
C HIS A 62 -11.77 -12.74 -0.08
N TYR A 63 -11.23 -11.70 0.56
CA TYR A 63 -10.72 -11.78 1.93
C TYR A 63 -11.79 -11.76 3.01
N ASP A 64 -13.05 -11.72 2.64
CA ASP A 64 -14.21 -11.63 3.56
C ASP A 64 -14.20 -12.68 4.65
N GLY A 65 -13.79 -13.91 4.32
CA GLY A 65 -13.57 -14.96 5.31
C GLY A 65 -12.16 -14.96 5.89
N GLN A 66 -11.16 -14.82 5.01
CA GLN A 66 -9.75 -14.94 5.36
C GLN A 66 -9.30 -13.88 6.38
N VAL A 67 -9.90 -12.70 6.38
CA VAL A 67 -9.61 -11.62 7.33
C VAL A 67 -9.80 -12.07 8.80
N THR A 68 -10.59 -13.09 9.04
CA THR A 68 -10.84 -13.60 10.39
C THR A 68 -9.68 -14.42 10.96
N TRP A 69 -8.77 -14.92 10.12
CA TRP A 69 -7.64 -15.75 10.57
C TRP A 69 -6.28 -15.33 10.02
N ASP A 70 -6.22 -14.54 8.96
CA ASP A 70 -4.98 -14.08 8.37
C ASP A 70 -4.81 -12.58 8.57
N PRO A 71 -3.99 -12.14 9.56
CA PRO A 71 -3.78 -10.72 9.83
C PRO A 71 -3.00 -10.00 8.74
N TYR A 72 -2.35 -10.72 7.85
CA TYR A 72 -1.53 -10.15 6.77
C TYR A 72 -2.27 -10.06 5.45
N LEU A 73 -3.41 -10.71 5.28
CA LEU A 73 -4.18 -10.77 4.03
C LEU A 73 -3.29 -11.20 2.85
N THR A 74 -2.64 -12.34 3.01
CA THR A 74 -1.77 -12.91 1.99
C THR A 74 -2.59 -13.58 0.88
N PRO A 75 -2.13 -13.60 -0.37
CA PRO A 75 -0.79 -13.16 -0.82
C PRO A 75 -0.71 -11.71 -1.31
N SER A 76 -1.79 -10.92 -1.28
CA SER A 76 -1.81 -9.58 -1.88
C SER A 76 -0.72 -8.67 -1.33
N ILE A 77 -0.47 -8.71 -0.02
CA ILE A 77 0.58 -7.90 0.61
C ILE A 77 1.98 -8.19 0.05
N TRP A 78 2.23 -9.42 -0.38
CA TRP A 78 3.53 -9.80 -0.96
C TRP A 78 3.79 -9.17 -2.33
N HIS A 79 2.75 -8.64 -2.95
CA HIS A 79 2.80 -7.98 -4.24
C HIS A 79 2.68 -6.46 -4.14
N GLY A 80 2.88 -5.89 -2.95
CA GLY A 80 2.84 -4.45 -2.73
C GLY A 80 1.45 -3.86 -2.52
N VAL A 81 0.44 -4.70 -2.32
CA VAL A 81 -0.91 -4.26 -1.97
C VAL A 81 -0.94 -3.85 -0.50
N THR A 82 -1.38 -2.64 -0.23
CA THR A 82 -1.50 -2.08 1.13
C THR A 82 -2.94 -1.83 1.55
N THR A 83 -3.87 -1.91 0.63
CA THR A 83 -5.30 -1.72 0.86
C THR A 83 -6.09 -2.71 0.01
N VAL A 84 -7.03 -3.39 0.62
CA VAL A 84 -7.93 -4.30 -0.08
C VAL A 84 -9.37 -3.88 0.11
N VAL A 85 -10.19 -4.12 -0.91
CA VAL A 85 -11.63 -3.94 -0.85
C VAL A 85 -12.29 -5.31 -0.81
N MET A 86 -13.11 -5.56 0.20
CA MET A 86 -13.84 -6.79 0.41
C MET A 86 -15.33 -6.57 0.15
N GLY A 87 -16.08 -7.66 0.02
CA GLY A 87 -17.53 -7.62 -0.16
C GLY A 87 -18.01 -7.36 -1.59
N ASN A 88 -17.10 -7.19 -2.54
CA ASN A 88 -17.44 -6.95 -3.95
C ASN A 88 -17.95 -8.18 -4.68
N CYS A 89 -17.59 -9.35 -4.24
CA CYS A 89 -17.84 -10.59 -4.95
C CYS A 89 -18.45 -11.64 -4.04
N GLY A 90 -19.74 -11.54 -3.85
CA GLY A 90 -20.59 -12.60 -3.35
C GLY A 90 -20.75 -12.71 -1.83
N VAL A 91 -19.70 -12.51 -1.04
CA VAL A 91 -19.74 -12.76 0.41
C VAL A 91 -19.10 -11.60 1.17
N GLY A 92 -19.85 -10.96 2.02
CA GLY A 92 -19.35 -9.91 2.91
C GLY A 92 -19.60 -10.28 4.38
N SER A 93 -18.63 -10.04 5.23
CA SER A 93 -18.72 -10.38 6.67
C SER A 93 -19.89 -9.71 7.38
N VAL A 94 -20.29 -8.54 6.92
CA VAL A 94 -21.43 -7.80 7.50
C VAL A 94 -22.75 -8.40 7.08
N SER A 95 -22.81 -9.07 5.94
CA SER A 95 -24.03 -9.69 5.40
C SER A 95 -24.41 -10.96 6.14
N TYR A 96 -23.49 -11.58 6.85
CA TYR A 96 -23.72 -12.86 7.53
C TYR A 96 -24.68 -12.77 8.71
N THR A 97 -24.84 -11.63 9.29
CA THR A 97 -25.82 -11.44 10.37
C THR A 97 -27.25 -11.41 9.86
N HIS A 98 -27.45 -11.23 8.58
CA HIS A 98 -28.80 -11.05 7.99
C HIS A 98 -28.98 -11.73 6.64
N LEU A 99 -28.35 -12.74 6.29
CA LEU A 99 -28.42 -13.62 5.10
C LEU A 99 -29.47 -13.32 3.99
N THR A 100 -30.07 -12.17 3.97
CA THR A 100 -31.26 -11.88 3.17
C THR A 100 -31.06 -10.87 2.05
N LEU A 101 -29.89 -10.24 1.96
CA LEU A 101 -29.66 -9.26 0.91
C LEU A 101 -28.24 -9.38 0.35
N PRO A 102 -28.10 -9.31 -0.98
CA PRO A 102 -26.81 -9.04 -1.56
C PRO A 102 -26.39 -7.65 -1.11
N THR A 103 -25.64 -7.58 -0.05
CA THR A 103 -25.08 -6.33 0.41
C THR A 103 -23.75 -6.14 -0.29
N ILE A 104 -23.69 -5.12 -1.10
CA ILE A 104 -22.42 -4.59 -1.55
C ILE A 104 -21.89 -3.79 -0.37
N CYS A 105 -21.00 -4.40 0.39
CA CYS A 105 -20.24 -3.68 1.40
C CYS A 105 -18.92 -3.28 0.79
N SER A 106 -18.83 -2.04 0.35
CA SER A 106 -17.55 -1.39 0.11
C SER A 106 -17.10 -0.78 1.43
N VAL A 107 -16.04 -1.28 1.98
CA VAL A 107 -15.37 -0.70 3.13
C VAL A 107 -14.14 0.05 2.66
#